data_d38cb27eaf71be22ba6fca23d3f1b009
#
_entry.id   d38cb27eaf71be22ba6fca23d3f1b009
#
_cell.length_a   1.000
_cell.length_b   1.000
_cell.length_c   1.000
_cell.angle_alpha   90.00
_cell.angle_beta   90.00
_cell.angle_gamma   90.00
#
_symmetry.space_group_name_H-M   'P 1'
#
loop_
_entity.id
_entity.type
_entity.pdbx_description
1 polymer ?
#
loop_
_entity_poly.entity_id
_entity_poly.type
_entity_poly.pdbx_seq_one_letter_code
_entity_poly.pdbx_strand_id
1 'polypeptide(L)'
;MRDTGKVLQLLRKKNKSRGYIVQRRLQLAQIGHKPFDIRIIAQRKKGVSSRWSVTGSYAKVAKQGYLVTNVASRTIPVPQALKLAQIGNRSLLARAERIALQAAKRLGERYPTLRQVGFDIGIDRNQRIWIIEGNYQPDLRPFRLLKDPSMLRKIVWYKHH
;
A
#
# COMPACT_ATOMS: atom_id res chain seq x y z
N MET A 1 -22.50 7.52 -16.07
CA MET A 1 -21.55 8.52 -15.55
C MET A 1 -22.19 9.22 -14.35
N ARG A 2 -21.77 8.92 -13.12
CA ARG A 2 -22.34 9.57 -11.93
C ARG A 2 -21.78 11.00 -11.84
N ASP A 3 -22.69 11.94 -11.69
CA ASP A 3 -22.57 13.37 -11.77
C ASP A 3 -21.42 13.96 -10.94
N THR A 4 -20.27 14.19 -11.58
CA THR A 4 -19.09 14.83 -10.98
C THR A 4 -19.41 16.24 -10.46
N GLY A 5 -20.41 16.92 -11.04
CA GLY A 5 -20.85 18.25 -10.62
C GLY A 5 -21.45 18.27 -9.23
N LYS A 6 -22.29 17.27 -8.89
CA LYS A 6 -22.86 17.14 -7.53
C LYS A 6 -21.79 16.87 -6.48
N VAL A 7 -20.78 16.05 -6.82
CA VAL A 7 -19.66 15.79 -5.90
C VAL A 7 -18.87 17.07 -5.62
N LEU A 8 -18.54 17.84 -6.66
CA LEU A 8 -17.85 19.13 -6.50
C LEU A 8 -18.66 20.16 -5.71
N GLN A 9 -19.98 20.23 -5.91
CA GLN A 9 -20.86 21.09 -5.10
C GLN A 9 -20.86 20.70 -3.62
N LEU A 10 -20.93 19.39 -3.31
CA LEU A 10 -20.87 18.89 -1.92
C LEU A 10 -19.52 19.21 -1.25
N LEU A 11 -18.41 19.08 -1.99
CA LEU A 11 -17.07 19.39 -1.48
C LEU A 11 -16.90 20.89 -1.23
N ARG A 12 -17.41 21.76 -2.11
CA ARG A 12 -17.39 23.23 -1.94
C ARG A 12 -18.20 23.69 -0.72
N LYS A 13 -19.31 23.01 -0.40
CA LYS A 13 -20.15 23.34 0.78
C LYS A 13 -19.49 22.93 2.11
N LYS A 14 -18.66 21.85 2.13
CA LYS A 14 -18.15 21.28 3.37
C LYS A 14 -16.88 21.93 3.92
N ASN A 15 -16.03 22.49 3.11
CA ASN A 15 -14.82 23.16 3.64
C ASN A 15 -14.05 23.97 2.56
N LYS A 16 -13.93 25.27 2.75
CA LYS A 16 -13.25 26.18 1.82
C LYS A 16 -11.70 26.13 1.90
N SER A 17 -11.14 25.49 2.93
CA SER A 17 -9.69 25.58 3.25
C SER A 17 -8.90 24.27 3.10
N ARG A 18 -9.51 23.14 2.80
CA ARG A 18 -8.80 21.86 2.67
C ARG A 18 -8.88 21.32 1.24
N GLY A 19 -7.74 20.92 0.69
CA GLY A 19 -7.68 20.17 -0.57
C GLY A 19 -8.32 18.77 -0.40
N TYR A 20 -9.02 18.32 -1.43
CA TYR A 20 -9.62 16.99 -1.49
C TYR A 20 -9.04 16.21 -2.65
N ILE A 21 -8.85 14.92 -2.44
CA ILE A 21 -8.53 13.97 -3.51
C ILE A 21 -9.80 13.17 -3.81
N VAL A 22 -10.22 13.18 -5.07
CA VAL A 22 -11.31 12.35 -5.56
C VAL A 22 -10.70 11.18 -6.33
N GLN A 23 -10.88 9.98 -5.82
CA GLN A 23 -10.34 8.76 -6.41
C GLN A 23 -11.46 7.80 -6.83
N ARG A 24 -11.19 6.99 -7.86
CA ARG A 24 -12.06 5.88 -8.23
C ARG A 24 -12.13 4.89 -7.07
N ARG A 25 -13.34 4.54 -6.65
CA ARG A 25 -13.55 3.46 -5.69
C ARG A 25 -13.20 2.12 -6.33
N LEU A 26 -12.25 1.41 -5.74
CA LEU A 26 -11.87 0.05 -6.13
C LEU A 26 -12.73 -0.97 -5.40
N GLN A 27 -13.13 -2.01 -6.11
CA GLN A 27 -13.74 -3.19 -5.49
C GLN A 27 -12.63 -4.15 -5.06
N LEU A 28 -12.03 -3.88 -3.91
CA LEU A 28 -10.93 -4.67 -3.39
C LEU A 28 -11.35 -6.12 -3.10
N ALA A 29 -10.41 -7.03 -3.23
CA ALA A 29 -10.53 -8.39 -2.73
C ALA A 29 -10.79 -8.39 -1.23
N GLN A 30 -11.46 -9.41 -0.74
CA GLN A 30 -11.97 -9.46 0.64
C GLN A 30 -11.54 -10.74 1.34
N ILE A 31 -11.35 -10.63 2.64
CA ILE A 31 -11.24 -11.76 3.56
C ILE A 31 -12.57 -11.80 4.33
N GLY A 32 -13.43 -12.79 4.00
CA GLY A 32 -14.84 -12.74 4.35
C GLY A 32 -15.50 -11.51 3.69
N HIS A 33 -16.06 -10.60 4.49
CA HIS A 33 -16.68 -9.35 3.99
C HIS A 33 -15.80 -8.10 4.20
N LYS A 34 -14.53 -8.28 4.58
CA LYS A 34 -13.61 -7.18 4.92
C LYS A 34 -12.61 -6.97 3.78
N PRO A 35 -12.57 -5.80 3.14
CA PRO A 35 -11.53 -5.52 2.15
C PRO A 35 -10.15 -5.50 2.80
N PHE A 36 -9.13 -5.82 2.01
CA PHE A 36 -7.75 -5.69 2.43
C PHE A 36 -6.91 -5.05 1.33
N ASP A 37 -5.80 -4.45 1.72
CA ASP A 37 -4.73 -4.02 0.84
C ASP A 37 -3.39 -4.54 1.37
N ILE A 38 -2.34 -4.36 0.56
CA ILE A 38 -0.98 -4.78 0.89
C ILE A 38 -0.11 -3.52 1.03
N ARG A 39 0.50 -3.34 2.20
CA ARG A 39 1.61 -2.40 2.38
C ARG A 39 2.89 -3.04 1.88
N ILE A 40 3.58 -2.38 0.94
CA ILE A 40 4.91 -2.80 0.46
C ILE A 40 5.89 -1.66 0.75
N ILE A 41 6.98 -1.97 1.45
CA ILE A 41 8.07 -1.03 1.72
C ILE A 41 9.16 -1.25 0.66
N ALA A 42 9.39 -0.23 -0.14
CA ALA A 42 10.51 -0.15 -1.06
C ALA A 42 11.57 0.79 -0.50
N GLN A 43 12.82 0.35 -0.46
CA GLN A 43 13.95 1.14 0.02
C GLN A 43 15.16 0.99 -0.89
N ARG A 44 16.03 1.99 -0.87
CA ARG A 44 17.38 1.92 -1.42
C ARG A 44 18.40 2.41 -0.39
N LYS A 45 19.63 1.92 -0.50
CA LYS A 45 20.75 2.34 0.34
C LYS A 45 21.18 3.78 0.05
N LYS A 46 22.08 4.32 0.85
CA LYS A 46 22.78 5.58 0.55
C LYS A 46 23.57 5.43 -0.76
N GLY A 47 23.63 6.49 -1.53
CA GLY A 47 24.28 6.52 -2.84
C GLY A 47 23.29 6.62 -4.00
N VAL A 48 23.63 7.45 -4.99
CA VAL A 48 22.73 7.83 -6.10
C VAL A 48 22.37 6.63 -7.00
N SER A 49 23.27 5.66 -7.15
CA SER A 49 23.12 4.48 -8.01
C SER A 49 22.52 3.26 -7.28
N SER A 50 22.13 3.40 -6.00
CA SER A 50 21.65 2.25 -5.24
C SER A 50 20.32 1.72 -5.77
N ARG A 51 20.24 0.40 -5.93
CA ARG A 51 19.06 -0.30 -6.43
C ARG A 51 17.95 -0.31 -5.39
N TRP A 52 16.71 -0.05 -5.82
CA TRP A 52 15.53 -0.24 -5.01
C TRP A 52 15.26 -1.72 -4.72
N SER A 53 14.87 -2.01 -3.49
CA SER A 53 14.58 -3.36 -3.01
C SER A 53 13.30 -3.34 -2.16
N VAL A 54 12.50 -4.39 -2.25
CA VAL A 54 11.42 -4.62 -1.28
C VAL A 54 12.06 -5.11 0.02
N THR A 55 11.81 -4.37 1.10
CA THR A 55 12.37 -4.68 2.41
C THR A 55 11.35 -5.28 3.37
N GLY A 56 10.05 -5.10 3.08
CA GLY A 56 8.99 -5.72 3.86
C GLY A 56 7.63 -5.52 3.23
N SER A 57 6.69 -6.40 3.58
CA SER A 57 5.29 -6.31 3.17
C SER A 57 4.36 -6.94 4.20
N TYR A 58 3.15 -6.43 4.29
CA TYR A 58 2.07 -7.01 5.09
C TYR A 58 0.72 -6.64 4.52
N ALA A 59 -0.31 -7.38 4.87
CA ALA A 59 -1.68 -7.07 4.51
C ALA A 59 -2.40 -6.36 5.66
N LYS A 60 -3.12 -5.29 5.34
CA LYS A 60 -4.04 -4.57 6.23
C LYS A 60 -5.46 -5.00 5.93
N VAL A 61 -6.13 -5.60 6.90
CA VAL A 61 -7.53 -6.00 6.78
C VAL A 61 -8.40 -4.91 7.42
N ALA A 62 -9.34 -4.37 6.68
CA ALA A 62 -10.21 -3.31 7.18
C ALA A 62 -11.05 -3.77 8.39
N LYS A 63 -11.43 -2.83 9.24
CA LYS A 63 -12.44 -3.05 10.27
C LYS A 63 -13.79 -3.31 9.60
N GLN A 64 -14.64 -4.09 10.24
CA GLN A 64 -15.98 -4.37 9.73
C GLN A 64 -16.76 -3.10 9.46
N GLY A 65 -17.45 -3.03 8.30
CA GLY A 65 -18.20 -1.85 7.87
C GLY A 65 -17.36 -0.77 7.18
N TYR A 66 -16.02 -0.86 7.18
CA TYR A 66 -15.17 0.09 6.49
C TYR A 66 -14.87 -0.35 5.06
N LEU A 67 -14.93 0.62 4.13
CA LEU A 67 -14.63 0.41 2.70
C LEU A 67 -13.14 0.59 2.38
N VAL A 68 -12.39 1.17 3.32
CA VAL A 68 -10.97 1.49 3.20
C VAL A 68 -10.19 0.87 4.35
N THR A 69 -8.91 0.60 4.13
CA THR A 69 -8.01 -0.08 5.06
C THR A 69 -7.27 0.86 6.00
N ASN A 70 -7.50 2.18 5.92
CA ASN A 70 -6.89 3.17 6.81
C ASN A 70 -7.21 2.90 8.29
N VAL A 71 -8.38 2.28 8.57
CA VAL A 71 -8.72 1.74 9.88
C VAL A 71 -8.63 0.22 9.81
N ALA A 72 -7.40 -0.31 9.92
CA ALA A 72 -7.16 -1.74 9.91
C ALA A 72 -7.54 -2.38 11.25
N SER A 73 -8.23 -3.51 11.19
CA SER A 73 -8.50 -4.37 12.36
C SER A 73 -7.40 -5.39 12.61
N ARG A 74 -6.67 -5.77 11.56
CA ARG A 74 -5.63 -6.80 11.61
C ARG A 74 -4.51 -6.50 10.63
N THR A 75 -3.29 -6.80 11.08
CA THR A 75 -2.08 -6.88 10.25
C THR A 75 -1.65 -8.34 10.19
N ILE A 76 -1.54 -8.89 8.99
CA ILE A 76 -1.18 -10.30 8.77
C ILE A 76 -0.16 -10.43 7.62
N PRO A 77 0.61 -11.53 7.56
CA PRO A 77 1.48 -11.82 6.43
C PRO A 77 0.70 -11.87 5.10
N VAL A 78 1.28 -11.33 4.01
CA VAL A 78 0.62 -11.30 2.70
C VAL A 78 0.21 -12.70 2.21
N PRO A 79 1.05 -13.75 2.30
CA PRO A 79 0.63 -15.08 1.88
C PRO A 79 -0.60 -15.59 2.63
N GLN A 80 -0.71 -15.29 3.93
CA GLN A 80 -1.89 -15.63 4.72
C GLN A 80 -3.13 -14.89 4.25
N ALA A 81 -3.01 -13.58 3.93
CA ALA A 81 -4.13 -12.79 3.41
C ALA A 81 -4.64 -13.34 2.07
N LEU A 82 -3.73 -13.65 1.14
CA LEU A 82 -4.08 -14.22 -0.16
C LEU A 82 -4.79 -15.59 0.00
N LYS A 83 -4.30 -16.43 0.90
CA LYS A 83 -4.94 -17.73 1.21
C LYS A 83 -6.37 -17.54 1.76
N LEU A 84 -6.54 -16.63 2.74
CA LEU A 84 -7.84 -16.34 3.34
C LEU A 84 -8.82 -15.70 2.35
N ALA A 85 -8.33 -14.95 1.38
CA ALA A 85 -9.11 -14.35 0.31
C ALA A 85 -9.36 -15.32 -0.88
N GLN A 86 -8.90 -16.58 -0.77
CA GLN A 86 -9.01 -17.61 -1.80
C GLN A 86 -8.37 -17.20 -3.15
N ILE A 87 -7.32 -16.40 -3.09
CA ILE A 87 -6.56 -15.97 -4.26
C ILE A 87 -5.46 -17.01 -4.52
N GLY A 88 -5.69 -17.89 -5.51
CA GLY A 88 -4.76 -18.97 -5.85
C GLY A 88 -3.54 -18.56 -6.68
N ASN A 89 -3.49 -17.31 -7.15
CA ASN A 89 -2.39 -16.83 -8.00
C ASN A 89 -1.12 -16.57 -7.20
N ARG A 90 -0.21 -17.55 -7.18
CA ARG A 90 1.07 -17.47 -6.45
C ARG A 90 2.00 -16.36 -6.94
N SER A 91 1.86 -15.90 -8.18
CA SER A 91 2.69 -14.82 -8.74
C SER A 91 2.21 -13.41 -8.36
N LEU A 92 1.04 -13.28 -7.73
CA LEU A 92 0.40 -11.99 -7.50
C LEU A 92 1.25 -11.08 -6.61
N LEU A 93 1.82 -11.61 -5.51
CA LEU A 93 2.69 -10.84 -4.63
C LEU A 93 3.94 -10.37 -5.38
N ALA A 94 4.60 -11.24 -6.12
CA ALA A 94 5.79 -10.87 -6.90
C ALA A 94 5.48 -9.81 -7.97
N ARG A 95 4.29 -9.85 -8.57
CA ARG A 95 3.81 -8.80 -9.49
C ARG A 95 3.57 -7.48 -8.77
N ALA A 96 2.95 -7.50 -7.59
CA ALA A 96 2.73 -6.30 -6.77
C ALA A 96 4.06 -5.67 -6.33
N GLU A 97 5.02 -6.47 -5.90
CA GLU A 97 6.37 -6.03 -5.54
C GLU A 97 7.10 -5.41 -6.73
N ARG A 98 7.00 -6.01 -7.91
CA ARG A 98 7.58 -5.46 -9.14
C ARG A 98 6.99 -4.09 -9.49
N ILE A 99 5.67 -3.93 -9.39
CA ILE A 99 4.99 -2.65 -9.62
C ILE A 99 5.45 -1.60 -8.60
N ALA A 100 5.54 -1.96 -7.31
CA ALA A 100 6.05 -1.07 -6.28
C ALA A 100 7.49 -0.63 -6.55
N LEU A 101 8.37 -1.54 -6.99
CA LEU A 101 9.76 -1.21 -7.33
C LEU A 101 9.85 -0.30 -8.56
N GLN A 102 9.03 -0.52 -9.58
CA GLN A 102 8.96 0.37 -10.75
C GLN A 102 8.50 1.77 -10.35
N ALA A 103 7.46 1.88 -9.51
CA ALA A 103 6.99 3.16 -9.00
C ALA A 103 8.05 3.85 -8.13
N ALA A 104 8.73 3.11 -7.24
CA ALA A 104 9.81 3.64 -6.42
C ALA A 104 10.97 4.17 -7.27
N LYS A 105 11.34 3.46 -8.34
CA LYS A 105 12.35 3.91 -9.29
C LYS A 105 11.97 5.24 -9.93
N ARG A 106 10.74 5.37 -10.45
CA ARG A 106 10.25 6.62 -11.06
C ARG A 106 10.20 7.78 -10.07
N LEU A 107 9.77 7.52 -8.84
CA LEU A 107 9.81 8.52 -7.78
C LEU A 107 11.25 8.91 -7.43
N GLY A 108 12.17 7.95 -7.38
CA GLY A 108 13.57 8.20 -7.11
C GLY A 108 14.30 9.00 -8.20
N GLU A 109 13.89 8.89 -9.46
CA GLU A 109 14.35 9.72 -10.58
C GLU A 109 13.92 11.19 -10.40
N ARG A 110 12.68 11.41 -9.92
CA ARG A 110 12.15 12.77 -9.68
C ARG A 110 12.62 13.36 -8.35
N TYR A 111 12.85 12.52 -7.35
CA TYR A 111 13.26 12.91 -5.99
C TYR A 111 14.53 12.14 -5.59
N PRO A 112 15.72 12.62 -5.99
CA PRO A 112 16.99 11.88 -5.79
C PRO A 112 17.34 11.57 -4.34
N THR A 113 16.86 12.37 -3.39
CA THR A 113 17.05 12.16 -1.95
C THR A 113 16.11 11.13 -1.33
N LEU A 114 15.06 10.73 -2.08
CA LEU A 114 14.09 9.75 -1.62
C LEU A 114 14.73 8.38 -1.51
N ARG A 115 14.65 7.77 -0.33
CA ARG A 115 15.27 6.46 -0.03
C ARG A 115 14.29 5.41 0.45
N GLN A 116 13.05 5.82 0.75
CA GLN A 116 12.02 4.93 1.25
C GLN A 116 10.65 5.38 0.77
N VAL A 117 9.84 4.42 0.34
CA VAL A 117 8.41 4.63 0.05
C VAL A 117 7.62 3.42 0.55
N GLY A 118 6.54 3.65 1.25
CA GLY A 118 5.55 2.62 1.56
C GLY A 118 4.36 2.74 0.61
N PHE A 119 4.15 1.76 -0.25
CA PHE A 119 3.01 1.72 -1.16
C PHE A 119 1.84 0.96 -0.54
N ASP A 120 0.64 1.51 -0.65
CA ASP A 120 -0.61 0.78 -0.43
C ASP A 120 -1.07 0.22 -1.77
N ILE A 121 -1.08 -1.10 -1.86
CA ILE A 121 -1.40 -1.86 -3.07
C ILE A 121 -2.74 -2.55 -2.89
N GLY A 122 -3.72 -2.15 -3.69
CA GLY A 122 -5.01 -2.82 -3.77
C GLY A 122 -4.98 -3.96 -4.78
N ILE A 123 -5.65 -5.04 -4.44
CA ILE A 123 -5.98 -6.13 -5.36
C ILE A 123 -7.49 -6.10 -5.53
N ASP A 124 -7.98 -5.96 -6.77
CA ASP A 124 -9.41 -6.00 -7.02
C ASP A 124 -9.93 -7.45 -7.18
N ARG A 125 -11.25 -7.60 -7.27
CA ARG A 125 -11.90 -8.92 -7.45
C ARG A 125 -11.47 -9.66 -8.72
N ASN A 126 -10.95 -8.93 -9.72
CA ASN A 126 -10.42 -9.49 -10.96
C ASN A 126 -8.90 -9.74 -10.88
N GLN A 127 -8.32 -9.68 -9.67
CA GLN A 127 -6.88 -9.84 -9.41
C GLN A 127 -5.99 -8.80 -10.13
N ARG A 128 -6.56 -7.63 -10.49
CA ARG A 128 -5.79 -6.49 -10.99
C ARG A 128 -5.14 -5.77 -9.81
N ILE A 129 -3.93 -5.30 -10.03
CA ILE A 129 -3.11 -4.63 -9.02
C ILE A 129 -3.20 -3.12 -9.23
N TRP A 130 -3.44 -2.39 -8.15
CA TRP A 130 -3.60 -0.95 -8.13
C TRP A 130 -2.70 -0.33 -7.07
N ILE A 131 -1.95 0.70 -7.43
CA ILE A 131 -1.32 1.57 -6.41
C ILE A 131 -2.41 2.53 -5.92
N ILE A 132 -2.72 2.46 -4.63
CA ILE A 132 -3.70 3.33 -3.98
C ILE A 132 -3.01 4.61 -3.50
N GLU A 133 -1.85 4.45 -2.84
CA GLU A 133 -1.12 5.54 -2.20
C GLU A 133 0.37 5.22 -2.11
N GLY A 134 1.21 6.28 -2.09
CA GLY A 134 2.63 6.21 -1.79
C GLY A 134 2.98 7.13 -0.63
N ASN A 135 3.50 6.57 0.47
CA ASN A 135 3.90 7.29 1.67
C ASN A 135 5.42 7.37 1.79
N TYR A 136 5.98 8.57 1.87
CA TYR A 136 7.43 8.79 2.03
C TYR A 136 7.93 8.48 3.45
N GLN A 137 7.04 8.57 4.43
CA GLN A 137 7.31 8.23 5.84
C GLN A 137 6.30 7.18 6.32
N PRO A 138 6.38 5.93 5.80
CA PRO A 138 5.44 4.89 6.17
C PRO A 138 5.56 4.53 7.65
N ASP A 139 4.40 4.30 8.28
CA ASP A 139 4.37 3.74 9.63
C ASP A 139 4.90 2.30 9.62
N LEU A 140 5.93 2.05 10.42
CA LEU A 140 6.57 0.75 10.55
C LEU A 140 6.07 -0.06 11.77
N ARG A 141 5.26 0.55 12.65
CA ARG A 141 4.75 -0.13 13.85
C ARG A 141 4.00 -1.42 13.54
N PRO A 142 3.22 -1.53 12.43
CA PRO A 142 2.54 -2.78 12.10
C PRO A 142 3.46 -3.96 11.86
N PHE A 143 4.72 -3.76 11.47
CA PHE A 143 5.69 -4.85 11.33
C PHE A 143 6.03 -5.51 12.68
N ARG A 144 5.86 -4.80 13.80
CA ARG A 144 6.06 -5.35 15.15
C ARG A 144 4.96 -6.35 15.56
N LEU A 145 3.82 -6.30 14.87
CA LEU A 145 2.69 -7.21 15.09
C LEU A 145 2.85 -8.55 14.34
N LEU A 146 3.81 -8.61 13.42
CA LEU A 146 4.13 -9.85 12.71
C LEU A 146 4.99 -10.73 13.61
N LYS A 147 4.75 -12.05 13.59
CA LYS A 147 5.51 -13.02 14.38
C LYS A 147 6.99 -13.06 13.96
N ASP A 148 7.28 -12.88 12.67
CA ASP A 148 8.63 -12.88 12.14
C ASP A 148 9.19 -11.43 12.10
N PRO A 149 10.22 -11.10 12.88
CA PRO A 149 10.82 -9.78 12.91
C PRO A 149 11.83 -9.51 11.77
N SER A 150 12.06 -10.49 10.88
CA SER A 150 13.09 -10.40 9.82
C SER A 150 12.90 -9.19 8.91
N MET A 151 11.64 -8.92 8.51
CA MET A 151 11.32 -7.77 7.67
C MET A 151 11.62 -6.45 8.38
N LEU A 152 11.24 -6.33 9.67
CA LEU A 152 11.53 -5.11 10.45
C LEU A 152 13.03 -4.88 10.56
N ARG A 153 13.82 -5.92 10.87
CA ARG A 153 15.30 -5.83 10.91
C ARG A 153 15.85 -5.37 9.55
N LYS A 154 15.38 -5.94 8.45
CA LYS A 154 15.79 -5.55 7.09
C LYS A 154 15.45 -4.08 6.79
N ILE A 155 14.23 -3.62 7.11
CA ILE A 155 13.79 -2.23 6.93
C ILE A 155 14.69 -1.26 7.71
N VAL A 156 14.96 -1.58 9.00
CA VAL A 156 15.82 -0.76 9.86
C VAL A 156 17.25 -0.71 9.30
N TRP A 157 17.79 -1.86 8.89
CA TRP A 157 19.12 -1.92 8.29
C TRP A 157 19.24 -1.01 7.04
N TYR A 158 18.27 -1.06 6.10
CA TYR A 158 18.26 -0.19 4.92
C TYR A 158 18.14 1.30 5.27
N LYS A 159 17.51 1.65 6.37
CA LYS A 159 17.39 3.04 6.83
C LYS A 159 18.74 3.63 7.22
N HIS A 160 19.63 2.84 7.79
CA HIS A 160 20.95 3.29 8.28
C HIS A 160 22.07 3.17 7.24
N HIS A 161 21.94 2.30 6.27
CA HIS A 161 22.89 2.08 5.16
C HIS A 161 22.39 2.64 3.85
#